data_f1959eba98238709eb0ba05328688df3
#
_entry.id   f1959eba98238709eb0ba05328688df3
#
_cell.length_a   1.000
_cell.length_b   1.000
_cell.length_c   1.000
_cell.angle_alpha   90.00
_cell.angle_beta   90.00
_cell.angle_gamma   90.00
#
_symmetry.space_group_name_H-M   'P 1'
#
loop_
_entity.id
_entity.type
_entity.pdbx_description
1 polymer ?
#
loop_
_entity_poly.entity_id
_entity_poly.type
_entity_poly.pdbx_seq_one_letter_code
_entity_poly.pdbx_strand_id
1 'polypeptide(L)'
;MPRIIITGGAGLLGLNWALHTQENYVVHLWLNNRRVDIDDISTHHVDLTVPSAIAKALDAIKPDIVINTAGFTSVEGCEFNPAKSEASNLMTAENIAEATAERGIKLIHISTDHLFDGSSPFVIESTTTNPQNIYAKHKAMAEERELSAHPEALVLRTTFFGWGPEYRRSFSDLLLNDMAAGRQVQMFDDVFFSPLDASSVIKLAHQLLEYGEKGIINLCSSERISKYDFCVKLAAAFGYETESIQPIQAGRLRNKVPRPLDLSLSDNKMRRTLGVASISIDDAIASLRENLHLKGKINRIGKVIPYGKHFVDDTDIAAVTSTLRSGFLTQGPVIPEFEKRIAEYTGAKYAVALSSA
;
A
#
# COMPACT_ATOMS: atom_id res chain seq x y z
N MET A 1 20.43 -11.30 -17.36
CA MET A 1 19.06 -11.11 -16.84
C MET A 1 18.59 -9.70 -17.21
N PRO A 2 17.37 -9.53 -17.63
CA PRO A 2 16.81 -8.20 -17.91
C PRO A 2 16.75 -7.38 -16.60
N ARG A 3 16.82 -6.05 -16.74
CA ARG A 3 16.78 -5.11 -15.62
C ARG A 3 15.39 -4.53 -15.46
N ILE A 4 14.89 -4.53 -14.25
CA ILE A 4 13.59 -3.94 -13.92
C ILE A 4 13.75 -2.84 -12.86
N ILE A 5 13.11 -1.70 -13.10
CA ILE A 5 12.97 -0.66 -12.09
C ILE A 5 11.54 -0.72 -11.53
N ILE A 6 11.41 -0.69 -10.22
CA ILE A 6 10.12 -0.61 -9.53
C ILE A 6 10.09 0.69 -8.73
N THR A 7 9.26 1.64 -9.14
CA THR A 7 9.05 2.88 -8.39
C THR A 7 8.10 2.62 -7.22
N GLY A 8 8.11 3.49 -6.22
CA GLY A 8 7.34 3.22 -5.01
C GLY A 8 7.83 1.96 -4.26
N GLY A 9 9.11 1.61 -4.43
CA GLY A 9 9.72 0.37 -3.99
C GLY A 9 9.64 0.07 -2.49
N ALA A 10 9.36 1.07 -1.65
CA ALA A 10 9.09 0.88 -0.21
C ALA A 10 7.59 0.63 0.08
N GLY A 11 6.73 0.63 -0.93
CA GLY A 11 5.29 0.36 -0.81
C GLY A 11 4.98 -1.14 -0.77
N LEU A 12 3.74 -1.47 -0.42
CA LEU A 12 3.29 -2.87 -0.37
C LEU A 12 3.51 -3.58 -1.70
N LEU A 13 2.95 -3.05 -2.80
CA LEU A 13 3.03 -3.70 -4.10
C LEU A 13 4.48 -3.73 -4.63
N GLY A 14 5.23 -2.64 -4.47
CA GLY A 14 6.63 -2.56 -4.90
C GLY A 14 7.52 -3.61 -4.22
N LEU A 15 7.36 -3.83 -2.92
CA LEU A 15 8.09 -4.87 -2.18
C LEU A 15 7.71 -6.29 -2.60
N ASN A 16 6.40 -6.56 -2.74
CA ASN A 16 5.94 -7.85 -3.26
C ASN A 16 6.48 -8.09 -4.67
N TRP A 17 6.43 -7.06 -5.54
CA TRP A 17 6.95 -7.16 -6.92
C TRP A 17 8.44 -7.52 -6.93
N ALA A 18 9.23 -6.80 -6.16
CA ALA A 18 10.66 -7.04 -6.06
C ALA A 18 10.99 -8.48 -5.63
N LEU A 19 10.33 -8.97 -4.57
CA LEU A 19 10.55 -10.32 -4.04
C LEU A 19 10.07 -11.44 -4.99
N HIS A 20 9.06 -11.18 -5.82
CA HIS A 20 8.59 -12.15 -6.79
C HIS A 20 9.43 -12.20 -8.08
N THR A 21 10.13 -11.10 -8.40
CA THR A 21 10.85 -11.00 -9.68
C THR A 21 12.37 -11.12 -9.56
N GLN A 22 12.94 -11.07 -8.36
CA GLN A 22 14.39 -11.08 -8.13
C GLN A 22 15.13 -12.30 -8.69
N GLU A 23 14.45 -13.44 -8.87
CA GLU A 23 15.06 -14.64 -9.45
C GLU A 23 15.20 -14.55 -10.98
N ASN A 24 14.38 -13.73 -11.64
CA ASN A 24 14.30 -13.61 -13.09
C ASN A 24 14.84 -12.28 -13.64
N TYR A 25 15.00 -11.28 -12.78
CA TYR A 25 15.39 -9.92 -13.13
C TYR A 25 16.47 -9.38 -12.20
N VAL A 26 17.30 -8.49 -12.73
CA VAL A 26 18.11 -7.59 -11.89
C VAL A 26 17.21 -6.45 -11.43
N VAL A 27 16.82 -6.47 -10.15
CA VAL A 27 15.82 -5.57 -9.61
C VAL A 27 16.46 -4.30 -9.03
N HIS A 28 15.91 -3.15 -9.42
CA HIS A 28 16.25 -1.83 -8.88
C HIS A 28 14.99 -1.20 -8.27
N LEU A 29 15.01 -0.92 -6.97
CA LEU A 29 13.91 -0.20 -6.30
C LEU A 29 14.20 1.30 -6.28
N TRP A 30 13.26 2.08 -6.81
CA TRP A 30 13.28 3.52 -6.65
C TRP A 30 12.45 3.93 -5.43
N LEU A 31 13.13 4.59 -4.52
CA LEU A 31 12.61 4.99 -3.21
C LEU A 31 12.46 6.51 -3.14
N ASN A 32 11.49 6.96 -2.36
CA ASN A 32 11.38 8.35 -1.95
C ASN A 32 12.17 8.54 -0.64
N ASN A 33 11.53 8.84 0.48
CA ASN A 33 12.18 9.18 1.74
C ASN A 33 12.52 7.95 2.62
N ARG A 34 11.85 6.83 2.39
CA ARG A 34 12.03 5.63 3.22
C ARG A 34 13.17 4.78 2.69
N ARG A 35 14.10 4.43 3.57
CA ARG A 35 15.15 3.45 3.26
C ARG A 35 14.60 2.03 3.39
N VAL A 36 14.99 1.19 2.46
CA VAL A 36 14.68 -0.24 2.42
C VAL A 36 15.98 -0.95 2.07
N ASP A 37 16.29 -2.00 2.79
CA ASP A 37 17.44 -2.86 2.54
C ASP A 37 16.93 -4.29 2.32
N ILE A 38 17.25 -4.86 1.17
CA ILE A 38 16.86 -6.21 0.75
C ILE A 38 18.06 -6.83 0.06
N ASP A 39 18.41 -8.03 0.50
CA ASP A 39 19.50 -8.78 -0.10
C ASP A 39 19.30 -8.91 -1.63
N ASP A 40 20.39 -8.74 -2.39
CA ASP A 40 20.44 -8.86 -3.85
C ASP A 40 19.56 -7.85 -4.65
N ILE A 41 18.98 -6.84 -4.00
CA ILE A 41 18.18 -5.81 -4.65
C ILE A 41 18.83 -4.43 -4.47
N SER A 42 19.12 -3.76 -5.58
CA SER A 42 19.68 -2.40 -5.56
C SER A 42 18.61 -1.36 -5.23
N THR A 43 18.90 -0.44 -4.33
CA THR A 43 17.99 0.65 -3.97
C THR A 43 18.54 2.02 -4.34
N HIS A 44 17.70 2.90 -4.85
CA HIS A 44 18.07 4.24 -5.31
C HIS A 44 17.05 5.27 -4.82
N HIS A 45 17.50 6.39 -4.30
CA HIS A 45 16.63 7.52 -3.98
C HIS A 45 16.49 8.39 -5.22
N VAL A 46 15.29 8.44 -5.80
CA VAL A 46 14.96 9.21 -7.00
C VAL A 46 13.72 10.05 -6.75
N ASP A 47 13.84 11.37 -6.90
CA ASP A 47 12.69 12.26 -6.83
C ASP A 47 11.93 12.22 -8.17
N LEU A 48 10.76 11.57 -8.16
CA LEU A 48 9.94 11.37 -9.35
C LEU A 48 9.21 12.66 -9.80
N THR A 49 9.26 13.71 -9.01
CA THR A 49 8.74 15.03 -9.40
C THR A 49 9.73 15.83 -10.24
N VAL A 50 10.98 15.34 -10.35
CA VAL A 50 12.07 15.99 -11.07
C VAL A 50 12.44 15.20 -12.33
N PRO A 51 12.00 15.59 -13.54
CA PRO A 51 12.25 14.86 -14.79
C PRO A 51 13.74 14.54 -15.04
N SER A 52 14.63 15.49 -14.76
CA SER A 52 16.07 15.28 -14.94
C SER A 52 16.67 14.22 -14.00
N ALA A 53 16.11 14.04 -12.82
CA ALA A 53 16.52 12.97 -11.90
C ALA A 53 16.10 11.59 -12.42
N ILE A 54 14.89 11.49 -12.97
CA ILE A 54 14.39 10.27 -13.62
C ILE A 54 15.28 9.92 -14.83
N ALA A 55 15.49 10.88 -15.74
CA ALA A 55 16.31 10.70 -16.94
C ALA A 55 17.72 10.18 -16.57
N LYS A 56 18.40 10.85 -15.64
CA LYS A 56 19.74 10.47 -15.17
C LYS A 56 19.77 9.05 -14.60
N ALA A 57 18.75 8.66 -13.82
CA ALA A 57 18.69 7.33 -13.22
C ALA A 57 18.41 6.25 -14.26
N LEU A 58 17.53 6.51 -15.25
CA LEU A 58 17.27 5.61 -16.38
C LEU A 58 18.54 5.39 -17.23
N ASP A 59 19.27 6.46 -17.54
CA ASP A 59 20.49 6.39 -18.34
C ASP A 59 21.61 5.62 -17.62
N ALA A 60 21.68 5.72 -16.30
CA ALA A 60 22.66 4.99 -15.48
C ALA A 60 22.33 3.48 -15.36
N ILE A 61 21.05 3.14 -15.17
CA ILE A 61 20.62 1.75 -14.96
C ILE A 61 20.37 1.04 -16.28
N LYS A 62 19.82 1.73 -17.28
CA LYS A 62 19.38 1.17 -18.58
C LYS A 62 18.45 -0.01 -18.40
N PRO A 63 17.28 0.18 -17.80
CA PRO A 63 16.33 -0.89 -17.57
C PRO A 63 15.62 -1.31 -18.85
N ASP A 64 15.16 -2.56 -18.89
CA ASP A 64 14.29 -3.07 -19.94
C ASP A 64 12.82 -2.73 -19.66
N ILE A 65 12.46 -2.63 -18.35
CA ILE A 65 11.10 -2.44 -17.89
C ILE A 65 11.09 -1.47 -16.71
N VAL A 66 10.12 -0.58 -16.67
CA VAL A 66 9.77 0.23 -15.49
C VAL A 66 8.37 -0.15 -15.02
N ILE A 67 8.24 -0.46 -13.73
CA ILE A 67 6.96 -0.70 -13.06
C ILE A 67 6.68 0.50 -12.15
N ASN A 68 5.66 1.27 -12.50
CA ASN A 68 5.26 2.42 -11.71
C ASN A 68 4.19 2.05 -10.68
N THR A 69 4.62 1.77 -9.45
CA THR A 69 3.73 1.57 -8.29
C THR A 69 3.71 2.78 -7.34
N ALA A 70 4.42 3.86 -7.69
CA ALA A 70 4.46 5.06 -6.87
C ALA A 70 3.10 5.78 -6.86
N GLY A 71 2.71 6.26 -5.68
CA GLY A 71 1.48 7.04 -5.54
C GLY A 71 1.16 7.40 -4.08
N PHE A 72 0.41 8.47 -3.91
CA PHE A 72 -0.16 8.90 -2.65
C PHE A 72 -1.61 8.39 -2.56
N THR A 73 -1.81 7.21 -1.93
CA THR A 73 -3.06 6.42 -2.00
C THR A 73 -4.05 6.69 -0.85
N SER A 74 -3.75 7.63 0.06
CA SER A 74 -4.70 8.05 1.09
C SER A 74 -5.74 8.97 0.47
N VAL A 75 -6.98 8.49 0.34
CA VAL A 75 -8.07 9.29 -0.23
C VAL A 75 -8.30 10.56 0.59
N GLU A 76 -8.38 10.45 1.93
CA GLU A 76 -8.49 11.60 2.84
C GLU A 76 -7.26 12.52 2.74
N GLY A 77 -6.07 11.95 2.65
CA GLY A 77 -4.83 12.72 2.50
C GLY A 77 -4.79 13.51 1.20
N CYS A 78 -5.31 12.95 0.10
CA CYS A 78 -5.41 13.64 -1.19
C CYS A 78 -6.40 14.79 -1.14
N GLU A 79 -7.53 14.61 -0.46
CA GLU A 79 -8.53 15.66 -0.26
C GLU A 79 -7.99 16.79 0.62
N PHE A 80 -7.26 16.43 1.67
CA PHE A 80 -6.62 17.40 2.57
C PHE A 80 -5.47 18.18 1.89
N ASN A 81 -4.72 17.52 1.00
CA ASN A 81 -3.60 18.14 0.28
C ASN A 81 -3.63 17.81 -1.22
N PRO A 82 -4.49 18.48 -2.01
CA PRO A 82 -4.63 18.26 -3.44
C PRO A 82 -3.34 18.45 -4.22
N ALA A 83 -2.52 19.45 -3.87
CA ALA A 83 -1.25 19.71 -4.55
C ALA A 83 -0.25 18.54 -4.39
N LYS A 84 -0.17 17.95 -3.19
CA LYS A 84 0.63 16.75 -2.97
C LYS A 84 0.07 15.55 -3.74
N SER A 85 -1.25 15.43 -3.82
CA SER A 85 -1.91 14.37 -4.60
C SER A 85 -1.59 14.53 -6.09
N GLU A 86 -1.66 15.74 -6.64
CA GLU A 86 -1.33 16.03 -8.02
C GLU A 86 0.13 15.68 -8.32
N ALA A 87 1.06 16.19 -7.52
CA ALA A 87 2.48 15.91 -7.67
C ALA A 87 2.79 14.40 -7.65
N SER A 88 2.19 13.66 -6.68
CA SER A 88 2.52 12.24 -6.44
C SER A 88 1.75 11.25 -7.32
N ASN A 89 0.55 11.60 -7.82
CA ASN A 89 -0.30 10.68 -8.56
C ASN A 89 -0.40 11.03 -10.05
N LEU A 90 -0.31 12.32 -10.42
CA LEU A 90 -0.41 12.78 -11.80
C LEU A 90 0.96 13.09 -12.39
N MET A 91 1.66 14.08 -11.84
CA MET A 91 2.92 14.55 -12.42
C MET A 91 4.01 13.47 -12.44
N THR A 92 4.12 12.66 -11.38
CA THR A 92 5.10 11.55 -11.36
C THR A 92 4.80 10.48 -12.41
N ALA A 93 3.54 10.18 -12.69
CA ALA A 93 3.14 9.22 -13.72
C ALA A 93 3.49 9.76 -15.12
N GLU A 94 3.15 11.02 -15.40
CA GLU A 94 3.48 11.72 -16.64
C GLU A 94 5.00 11.77 -16.87
N ASN A 95 5.78 12.23 -15.88
CA ASN A 95 7.25 12.31 -15.98
C ASN A 95 7.91 10.95 -16.27
N ILE A 96 7.42 9.87 -15.64
CA ILE A 96 7.93 8.51 -15.88
C ILE A 96 7.58 8.07 -17.31
N ALA A 97 6.35 8.33 -17.76
CA ALA A 97 5.90 7.96 -19.09
C ALA A 97 6.73 8.66 -20.17
N GLU A 98 6.92 9.97 -20.07
CA GLU A 98 7.77 10.74 -20.99
C GLU A 98 9.20 10.19 -21.03
N ALA A 99 9.83 10.03 -19.88
CA ALA A 99 11.22 9.59 -19.78
C ALA A 99 11.42 8.15 -20.30
N THR A 100 10.45 7.25 -20.12
CA THR A 100 10.51 5.88 -20.62
C THR A 100 10.20 5.81 -22.12
N ALA A 101 9.24 6.58 -22.61
CA ALA A 101 8.92 6.67 -24.03
C ALA A 101 10.11 7.15 -24.87
N GLU A 102 10.79 8.22 -24.44
CA GLU A 102 11.99 8.76 -25.10
C GLU A 102 13.10 7.72 -25.26
N ARG A 103 13.13 6.70 -24.41
CA ARG A 103 14.16 5.66 -24.36
C ARG A 103 13.71 4.31 -24.90
N GLY A 104 12.46 4.19 -25.33
CA GLY A 104 11.89 2.92 -25.77
C GLY A 104 11.81 1.86 -24.66
N ILE A 105 11.72 2.28 -23.39
CA ILE A 105 11.63 1.39 -22.23
C ILE A 105 10.18 0.99 -22.01
N LYS A 106 9.92 -0.29 -21.80
CA LYS A 106 8.56 -0.79 -21.49
C LYS A 106 8.08 -0.24 -20.15
N LEU A 107 6.82 0.20 -20.10
CA LEU A 107 6.21 0.79 -18.91
C LEU A 107 4.95 0.03 -18.51
N ILE A 108 4.87 -0.38 -17.24
CA ILE A 108 3.63 -0.79 -16.57
C ILE A 108 3.27 0.26 -15.52
N HIS A 109 2.07 0.81 -15.59
CA HIS A 109 1.54 1.71 -14.57
C HIS A 109 0.40 1.07 -13.78
N ILE A 110 0.46 1.18 -12.46
CA ILE A 110 -0.61 0.70 -11.59
C ILE A 110 -1.61 1.82 -11.34
N SER A 111 -2.79 1.66 -11.91
CA SER A 111 -3.95 2.52 -11.67
C SER A 111 -4.86 1.91 -10.58
N THR A 112 -6.13 2.28 -10.57
CA THR A 112 -7.06 1.96 -9.48
C THR A 112 -8.46 1.63 -10.02
N ASP A 113 -9.26 1.00 -9.18
CA ASP A 113 -10.69 0.76 -9.36
C ASP A 113 -11.57 1.98 -9.00
N HIS A 114 -11.02 2.99 -8.33
CA HIS A 114 -11.74 4.17 -7.82
C HIS A 114 -12.17 5.20 -8.88
N LEU A 115 -11.99 4.93 -10.16
CA LEU A 115 -12.18 5.90 -11.25
C LEU A 115 -13.65 6.17 -11.61
N PHE A 116 -14.59 5.43 -11.04
CA PHE A 116 -16.01 5.44 -11.42
C PHE A 116 -16.89 5.88 -10.25
N ASP A 117 -18.16 6.20 -10.54
CA ASP A 117 -19.12 6.63 -9.53
C ASP A 117 -19.78 5.49 -8.75
N GLY A 118 -19.56 4.25 -9.15
CA GLY A 118 -20.13 3.07 -8.52
C GLY A 118 -21.59 2.81 -8.89
N SER A 119 -22.08 3.40 -9.97
CA SER A 119 -23.47 3.22 -10.45
C SER A 119 -23.69 1.88 -11.16
N SER A 120 -22.63 1.23 -11.63
CA SER A 120 -22.69 -0.02 -12.37
C SER A 120 -21.63 -1.01 -11.89
N PRO A 121 -21.99 -2.29 -11.72
CA PRO A 121 -21.04 -3.33 -11.40
C PRO A 121 -20.24 -3.77 -12.64
N PHE A 122 -19.11 -4.43 -12.41
CA PHE A 122 -18.26 -5.04 -13.45
C PHE A 122 -17.88 -4.08 -14.58
N VAL A 123 -17.37 -2.91 -14.19
CA VAL A 123 -17.00 -1.84 -15.14
C VAL A 123 -15.90 -2.32 -16.09
N ILE A 124 -16.08 -2.08 -17.40
CA ILE A 124 -15.12 -2.43 -18.46
C ILE A 124 -14.16 -1.27 -18.76
N GLU A 125 -13.08 -1.54 -19.48
CA GLU A 125 -12.01 -0.57 -19.78
C GLU A 125 -12.49 0.64 -20.57
N SER A 126 -13.48 0.48 -21.45
CA SER A 126 -14.04 1.56 -22.29
C SER A 126 -15.06 2.44 -21.56
N THR A 127 -15.43 2.12 -20.32
CA THR A 127 -16.34 2.96 -19.54
C THR A 127 -15.68 4.29 -19.22
N THR A 128 -16.39 5.39 -19.48
CA THR A 128 -15.93 6.74 -19.15
C THR A 128 -15.74 6.89 -17.64
N THR A 129 -14.60 7.41 -17.24
CA THR A 129 -14.29 7.68 -15.83
C THR A 129 -15.19 8.78 -15.26
N ASN A 130 -15.63 8.62 -14.00
CA ASN A 130 -16.41 9.61 -13.25
C ASN A 130 -15.92 9.64 -11.78
N PRO A 131 -14.73 10.19 -11.55
CA PRO A 131 -14.07 10.13 -10.24
C PRO A 131 -14.77 10.96 -9.19
N GLN A 132 -14.97 10.40 -7.99
CA GLN A 132 -15.76 10.97 -6.91
C GLN A 132 -14.94 11.75 -5.86
N ASN A 133 -13.61 11.76 -5.97
CA ASN A 133 -12.69 12.43 -5.04
C ASN A 133 -11.39 12.82 -5.73
N ILE A 134 -10.56 13.63 -5.05
CA ILE A 134 -9.30 14.15 -5.59
C ILE A 134 -8.32 13.03 -5.95
N TYR A 135 -8.20 11.97 -5.14
CA TYR A 135 -7.36 10.82 -5.47
C TYR A 135 -7.74 10.21 -6.81
N ALA A 136 -9.01 9.85 -6.95
CA ALA A 136 -9.54 9.23 -8.16
C ALA A 136 -9.41 10.15 -9.39
N LYS A 137 -9.65 11.45 -9.21
CA LYS A 137 -9.49 12.46 -10.27
C LYS A 137 -8.04 12.51 -10.79
N HIS A 138 -7.06 12.59 -9.91
CA HIS A 138 -5.66 12.63 -10.32
C HIS A 138 -5.20 11.30 -10.93
N LYS A 139 -5.73 10.15 -10.49
CA LYS A 139 -5.45 8.86 -11.11
C LYS A 139 -6.07 8.74 -12.51
N ALA A 140 -7.29 9.25 -12.72
CA ALA A 140 -7.91 9.28 -14.05
C ALA A 140 -7.12 10.16 -15.03
N MET A 141 -6.74 11.38 -14.59
CA MET A 141 -5.90 12.27 -15.38
C MET A 141 -4.52 11.68 -15.68
N ALA A 142 -3.96 10.89 -14.74
CA ALA A 142 -2.69 10.21 -14.92
C ALA A 142 -2.76 9.18 -16.05
N GLU A 143 -3.82 8.38 -16.14
CA GLU A 143 -4.01 7.43 -17.25
C GLU A 143 -4.01 8.13 -18.61
N GLU A 144 -4.72 9.26 -18.73
CA GLU A 144 -4.80 10.05 -19.96
C GLU A 144 -3.44 10.64 -20.37
N ARG A 145 -2.75 11.28 -19.42
CA ARG A 145 -1.44 11.90 -19.66
C ARG A 145 -0.37 10.88 -19.98
N GLU A 146 -0.35 9.78 -19.24
CA GLU A 146 0.61 8.72 -19.43
C GLU A 146 0.47 8.06 -20.80
N LEU A 147 -0.75 7.70 -21.22
CA LEU A 147 -0.99 7.09 -22.54
C LEU A 147 -0.77 8.10 -23.69
N SER A 148 -0.96 9.39 -23.44
CA SER A 148 -0.58 10.45 -24.41
C SER A 148 0.93 10.54 -24.58
N ALA A 149 1.70 10.45 -23.50
CA ALA A 149 3.17 10.52 -23.52
C ALA A 149 3.82 9.20 -23.98
N HIS A 150 3.25 8.07 -23.58
CA HIS A 150 3.76 6.73 -23.87
C HIS A 150 2.64 5.80 -24.37
N PRO A 151 2.24 5.85 -25.65
CA PRO A 151 1.14 5.06 -26.21
C PRO A 151 1.30 3.52 -26.09
N GLU A 152 2.53 3.05 -25.91
CA GLU A 152 2.85 1.63 -25.72
C GLU A 152 2.84 1.21 -24.24
N ALA A 153 2.56 2.12 -23.30
CA ALA A 153 2.47 1.78 -21.88
C ALA A 153 1.29 0.85 -21.59
N LEU A 154 1.46 -0.03 -20.62
CA LEU A 154 0.41 -0.90 -20.08
C LEU A 154 -0.11 -0.32 -18.76
N VAL A 155 -1.34 0.17 -18.75
CA VAL A 155 -2.01 0.74 -17.57
C VAL A 155 -2.95 -0.28 -16.98
N LEU A 156 -2.70 -0.67 -15.72
CA LEU A 156 -3.45 -1.71 -15.02
C LEU A 156 -4.37 -1.10 -13.96
N ARG A 157 -5.67 -1.11 -14.19
CA ARG A 157 -6.69 -0.77 -13.18
C ARG A 157 -6.88 -1.97 -12.27
N THR A 158 -6.57 -1.82 -11.00
CA THR A 158 -6.60 -2.93 -10.05
C THR A 158 -6.92 -2.47 -8.64
N THR A 159 -7.41 -3.40 -7.84
CA THR A 159 -7.40 -3.34 -6.38
C THR A 159 -6.81 -4.66 -5.88
N PHE A 160 -5.94 -4.57 -4.89
CA PHE A 160 -5.18 -5.75 -4.46
C PHE A 160 -5.01 -5.81 -2.95
N PHE A 161 -4.77 -7.02 -2.49
CA PHE A 161 -4.37 -7.33 -1.12
C PHE A 161 -3.09 -8.17 -1.12
N GLY A 162 -2.40 -8.24 0.02
CA GLY A 162 -1.12 -8.94 0.08
C GLY A 162 -0.41 -8.67 1.39
N TRP A 163 0.81 -9.15 1.52
CA TRP A 163 1.65 -8.93 2.69
C TRP A 163 2.33 -7.56 2.60
N GLY A 164 2.11 -6.71 3.58
CA GLY A 164 2.72 -5.39 3.67
C GLY A 164 3.72 -5.27 4.81
N PRO A 165 4.69 -4.34 4.71
CA PRO A 165 5.61 -4.07 5.81
C PRO A 165 4.88 -3.47 7.01
N GLU A 166 5.48 -3.56 8.20
CA GLU A 166 4.87 -3.10 9.45
C GLU A 166 4.38 -1.65 9.38
N TYR A 167 5.11 -0.79 8.68
CA TYR A 167 4.77 0.62 8.49
C TYR A 167 3.71 0.89 7.42
N ARG A 168 3.31 -0.13 6.62
CA ARG A 168 2.30 -0.01 5.57
C ARG A 168 1.60 -1.35 5.33
N ARG A 169 0.86 -1.78 6.32
CA ARG A 169 0.08 -3.01 6.24
C ARG A 169 -1.02 -2.90 5.19
N SER A 170 -1.30 -4.01 4.54
CA SER A 170 -2.44 -4.13 3.63
C SER A 170 -3.75 -4.19 4.41
N PHE A 171 -4.85 -4.05 3.68
CA PHE A 171 -6.18 -4.31 4.22
C PHE A 171 -6.30 -5.73 4.82
N SER A 172 -5.85 -6.77 4.08
CA SER A 172 -5.85 -8.16 4.57
C SER A 172 -4.95 -8.37 5.78
N ASP A 173 -3.77 -7.73 5.84
CA ASP A 173 -2.89 -7.79 7.01
C ASP A 173 -3.54 -7.22 8.26
N LEU A 174 -4.22 -6.07 8.13
CA LEU A 174 -4.92 -5.45 9.25
C LEU A 174 -6.02 -6.36 9.77
N LEU A 175 -6.85 -6.92 8.88
CA LEU A 175 -7.90 -7.84 9.24
C LEU A 175 -7.36 -9.08 9.98
N LEU A 176 -6.35 -9.74 9.42
CA LEU A 176 -5.75 -10.93 10.03
C LEU A 176 -5.10 -10.62 11.39
N ASN A 177 -4.51 -9.44 11.56
CA ASN A 177 -3.94 -9.04 12.85
C ASN A 177 -5.03 -8.74 13.89
N ASP A 178 -6.17 -8.14 13.48
CA ASP A 178 -7.28 -7.88 14.37
C ASP A 178 -7.94 -9.20 14.84
N MET A 179 -8.14 -10.14 13.91
CA MET A 179 -8.65 -11.48 14.23
C MET A 179 -7.70 -12.25 15.15
N ALA A 180 -6.40 -12.23 14.86
CA ALA A 180 -5.39 -12.88 15.70
C ALA A 180 -5.32 -12.31 17.12
N ALA A 181 -5.69 -11.06 17.30
CA ALA A 181 -5.77 -10.39 18.60
C ALA A 181 -7.15 -10.53 19.28
N GLY A 182 -8.09 -11.28 18.69
CA GLY A 182 -9.44 -11.46 19.21
C GLY A 182 -10.28 -10.18 19.18
N ARG A 183 -9.93 -9.21 18.35
CA ARG A 183 -10.67 -7.94 18.25
C ARG A 183 -11.89 -8.10 17.34
N GLN A 184 -12.98 -7.42 17.70
CA GLN A 184 -14.12 -7.30 16.81
C GLN A 184 -13.74 -6.52 15.54
N VAL A 185 -14.18 -7.03 14.38
CA VAL A 185 -13.97 -6.43 13.07
C VAL A 185 -15.30 -5.95 12.51
N GLN A 186 -15.39 -4.69 12.10
CA GLN A 186 -16.56 -4.14 11.42
C GLN A 186 -16.24 -3.94 9.93
N MET A 187 -17.05 -4.52 9.04
CA MET A 187 -16.85 -4.47 7.59
C MET A 187 -18.12 -4.08 6.84
N PHE A 188 -17.94 -3.33 5.75
CA PHE A 188 -19.05 -2.90 4.91
C PHE A 188 -19.66 -4.08 4.13
N ASP A 189 -20.95 -4.28 4.26
CA ASP A 189 -21.72 -5.25 3.47
C ASP A 189 -22.31 -4.64 2.18
N ASP A 190 -22.28 -3.32 2.05
CA ASP A 190 -22.77 -2.52 0.94
C ASP A 190 -21.65 -1.88 0.07
N VAL A 191 -20.38 -2.19 0.32
CA VAL A 191 -19.23 -1.76 -0.50
C VAL A 191 -18.61 -2.95 -1.21
N PHE A 192 -18.69 -2.95 -2.54
CA PHE A 192 -18.26 -4.06 -3.39
C PHE A 192 -16.97 -3.76 -4.14
N PHE A 193 -16.20 -4.81 -4.45
CA PHE A 193 -14.95 -4.73 -5.20
C PHE A 193 -14.61 -6.10 -5.83
N SER A 194 -13.55 -6.15 -6.66
CA SER A 194 -13.07 -7.38 -7.31
C SER A 194 -11.55 -7.53 -7.10
N PRO A 195 -11.09 -7.80 -5.85
CA PRO A 195 -9.67 -7.76 -5.53
C PRO A 195 -8.91 -8.99 -6.00
N LEU A 196 -7.61 -8.81 -6.29
CA LEU A 196 -6.64 -9.89 -6.47
C LEU A 196 -5.57 -9.86 -5.38
N ASP A 197 -4.92 -10.97 -5.13
CA ASP A 197 -3.69 -10.95 -4.33
C ASP A 197 -2.52 -10.37 -5.14
N ALA A 198 -1.55 -9.78 -4.45
CA ALA A 198 -0.41 -9.12 -5.08
C ALA A 198 0.41 -10.04 -6.01
N SER A 199 0.53 -11.33 -5.67
CA SER A 199 1.23 -12.32 -6.48
C SER A 199 0.53 -12.53 -7.84
N SER A 200 -0.79 -12.68 -7.84
CA SER A 200 -1.60 -12.79 -9.05
C SER A 200 -1.50 -11.53 -9.91
N VAL A 201 -1.56 -10.33 -9.30
CA VAL A 201 -1.37 -9.06 -10.02
C VAL A 201 -0.02 -9.04 -10.73
N ILE A 202 1.07 -9.40 -10.05
CA ILE A 202 2.43 -9.40 -10.60
C ILE A 202 2.54 -10.39 -11.76
N LYS A 203 2.09 -11.62 -11.56
CA LYS A 203 2.14 -12.68 -12.57
C LYS A 203 1.39 -12.29 -13.85
N LEU A 204 0.15 -11.82 -13.70
CA LEU A 204 -0.69 -11.43 -14.84
C LEU A 204 -0.15 -10.18 -15.54
N ALA A 205 0.40 -9.22 -14.82
CA ALA A 205 1.02 -8.02 -15.39
C ALA A 205 2.22 -8.38 -16.29
N HIS A 206 3.09 -9.29 -15.85
CA HIS A 206 4.20 -9.78 -16.68
C HIS A 206 3.72 -10.56 -17.89
N GLN A 207 2.72 -11.43 -17.74
CA GLN A 207 2.12 -12.14 -18.88
C GLN A 207 1.54 -11.18 -19.93
N LEU A 208 0.80 -10.15 -19.52
CA LEU A 208 0.27 -9.13 -20.42
C LEU A 208 1.39 -8.39 -21.17
N LEU A 209 2.47 -8.05 -20.46
CA LEU A 209 3.63 -7.40 -21.06
C LEU A 209 4.36 -8.30 -22.06
N GLU A 210 4.48 -9.60 -21.78
CA GLU A 210 5.07 -10.61 -22.67
C GLU A 210 4.22 -10.83 -23.94
N TYR A 211 2.89 -10.77 -23.81
CA TYR A 211 1.97 -10.80 -24.95
C TYR A 211 1.99 -9.51 -25.80
N GLY A 212 2.73 -8.47 -25.34
CA GLY A 212 2.82 -7.19 -26.05
C GLY A 212 1.60 -6.30 -25.88
N GLU A 213 0.81 -6.54 -24.82
CA GLU A 213 -0.37 -5.73 -24.53
C GLU A 213 0.01 -4.31 -24.10
N LYS A 214 -0.88 -3.37 -24.43
CA LYS A 214 -0.75 -1.94 -24.18
C LYS A 214 -2.11 -1.29 -23.92
N GLY A 215 -2.06 -0.07 -23.42
CA GLY A 215 -3.25 0.67 -23.04
C GLY A 215 -3.85 0.14 -21.73
N ILE A 216 -5.15 0.36 -21.53
CA ILE A 216 -5.83 0.08 -20.27
C ILE A 216 -6.32 -1.37 -20.24
N ILE A 217 -5.99 -2.07 -19.14
CA ILE A 217 -6.49 -3.41 -18.80
C ILE A 217 -6.99 -3.39 -17.34
N ASN A 218 -8.19 -3.91 -17.12
CA ASN A 218 -8.68 -4.21 -15.78
C ASN A 218 -8.05 -5.52 -15.28
N LEU A 219 -7.32 -5.46 -14.18
CA LEU A 219 -6.65 -6.59 -13.57
C LEU A 219 -7.31 -6.88 -12.23
N CYS A 220 -8.27 -7.79 -12.23
CA CYS A 220 -9.17 -8.03 -11.10
C CYS A 220 -9.61 -9.50 -11.03
N SER A 221 -10.18 -9.93 -9.90
CA SER A 221 -10.85 -11.23 -9.80
C SER A 221 -12.14 -11.22 -10.61
N SER A 222 -12.65 -12.42 -10.93
CA SER A 222 -13.89 -12.59 -11.66
C SER A 222 -15.15 -12.31 -10.83
N GLU A 223 -15.00 -12.13 -9.53
CA GLU A 223 -16.10 -12.00 -8.60
C GLU A 223 -16.24 -10.56 -8.09
N ARG A 224 -17.50 -10.16 -7.95
CA ARG A 224 -17.90 -8.98 -7.19
C ARG A 224 -18.25 -9.40 -5.78
N ILE A 225 -17.50 -8.95 -4.80
CA ILE A 225 -17.67 -9.35 -3.40
C ILE A 225 -17.80 -8.13 -2.50
N SER A 226 -18.60 -8.20 -1.43
CA SER A 226 -18.62 -7.15 -0.43
C SER A 226 -17.35 -7.19 0.44
N LYS A 227 -17.00 -6.05 1.05
CA LYS A 227 -15.89 -6.01 2.01
C LYS A 227 -16.12 -6.98 3.17
N TYR A 228 -17.37 -7.13 3.60
CA TYR A 228 -17.78 -8.05 4.65
C TYR A 228 -17.57 -9.51 4.23
N ASP A 229 -18.12 -9.92 3.08
CA ASP A 229 -18.01 -11.32 2.63
C ASP A 229 -16.56 -11.69 2.33
N PHE A 230 -15.75 -10.75 1.78
CA PHE A 230 -14.31 -10.94 1.63
C PHE A 230 -13.63 -11.20 2.99
N CYS A 231 -13.99 -10.43 4.03
CA CYS A 231 -13.45 -10.60 5.37
C CYS A 231 -13.81 -11.97 5.96
N VAL A 232 -15.06 -12.43 5.77
CA VAL A 232 -15.52 -13.75 6.18
C VAL A 232 -14.73 -14.87 5.47
N LYS A 233 -14.59 -14.79 4.14
CA LYS A 233 -13.79 -15.76 3.36
C LYS A 233 -12.32 -15.77 3.82
N LEU A 234 -11.74 -14.60 4.05
CA LEU A 234 -10.35 -14.47 4.52
C LEU A 234 -10.18 -15.10 5.92
N ALA A 235 -11.10 -14.84 6.86
CA ALA A 235 -11.10 -15.41 8.20
C ALA A 235 -11.14 -16.94 8.14
N ALA A 236 -12.12 -17.48 7.43
CA ALA A 236 -12.29 -18.93 7.26
C ALA A 236 -11.04 -19.59 6.67
N ALA A 237 -10.44 -18.99 5.64
CA ALA A 237 -9.24 -19.50 4.99
C ALA A 237 -8.02 -19.54 5.92
N PHE A 238 -7.94 -18.66 6.92
CA PHE A 238 -6.85 -18.59 7.90
C PHE A 238 -7.21 -19.24 9.24
N GLY A 239 -8.38 -19.89 9.36
CA GLY A 239 -8.81 -20.62 10.55
C GLY A 239 -9.25 -19.73 11.71
N TYR A 240 -9.71 -18.51 11.44
CA TYR A 240 -10.30 -17.62 12.44
C TYR A 240 -11.82 -17.76 12.49
N GLU A 241 -12.39 -17.56 13.67
CA GLU A 241 -13.82 -17.52 13.90
C GLU A 241 -14.45 -16.29 13.21
N THR A 242 -15.57 -16.50 12.55
CA THR A 242 -16.25 -15.47 11.76
C THR A 242 -17.29 -14.66 12.53
N GLU A 243 -17.70 -15.13 13.72
CA GLU A 243 -18.71 -14.51 14.59
C GLU A 243 -18.31 -13.13 15.12
N SER A 244 -17.00 -12.87 15.19
CA SER A 244 -16.45 -11.57 15.58
C SER A 244 -16.55 -10.50 14.48
N ILE A 245 -16.93 -10.89 13.25
CA ILE A 245 -17.04 -10.01 12.11
C ILE A 245 -18.47 -9.47 12.01
N GLN A 246 -18.63 -8.16 12.10
CA GLN A 246 -19.94 -7.50 12.10
C GLN A 246 -20.16 -6.72 10.81
N PRO A 247 -21.28 -6.93 10.09
CA PRO A 247 -21.63 -6.12 8.93
C PRO A 247 -22.04 -4.71 9.35
N ILE A 248 -21.56 -3.72 8.60
CA ILE A 248 -21.97 -2.33 8.73
C ILE A 248 -22.21 -1.72 7.34
N GLN A 249 -23.00 -0.64 7.28
CA GLN A 249 -23.23 0.09 6.03
C GLN A 249 -22.40 1.36 5.95
N ALA A 250 -21.89 1.68 4.77
CA ALA A 250 -21.03 2.84 4.52
C ALA A 250 -21.72 4.18 4.85
N GLY A 251 -23.04 4.27 4.64
CA GLY A 251 -23.85 5.45 4.96
C GLY A 251 -23.89 5.82 6.44
N ARG A 252 -23.49 4.92 7.35
CA ARG A 252 -23.38 5.23 8.80
C ARG A 252 -22.15 6.09 9.15
N LEU A 253 -21.17 6.16 8.24
CA LEU A 253 -19.95 6.93 8.47
C LEU A 253 -20.16 8.37 7.98
N ARG A 254 -20.53 9.28 8.90
CA ARG A 254 -20.69 10.71 8.60
C ARG A 254 -19.35 11.40 8.33
N ASN A 255 -19.37 12.40 7.45
CA ASN A 255 -18.22 13.31 7.15
C ASN A 255 -16.97 12.66 6.55
N LYS A 256 -17.11 11.62 5.71
CA LYS A 256 -16.02 11.07 4.93
C LYS A 256 -16.02 11.60 3.50
N VAL A 257 -14.83 11.58 2.90
CA VAL A 257 -14.65 11.85 1.48
C VAL A 257 -15.52 10.87 0.66
N PRO A 258 -16.26 11.33 -0.35
CA PRO A 258 -17.09 10.46 -1.18
C PRO A 258 -16.29 9.32 -1.79
N ARG A 259 -16.86 8.12 -1.74
CA ARG A 259 -16.31 6.91 -2.35
C ARG A 259 -17.43 6.12 -3.02
N PRO A 260 -17.18 5.53 -4.19
CA PRO A 260 -18.11 4.61 -4.81
C PRO A 260 -18.46 3.45 -3.89
N LEU A 261 -19.71 2.99 -3.93
CA LEU A 261 -20.12 1.76 -3.23
C LEU A 261 -19.80 0.51 -4.04
N ASP A 262 -19.71 0.64 -5.37
CA ASP A 262 -19.31 -0.46 -6.25
C ASP A 262 -18.04 -0.10 -7.02
N LEU A 263 -16.99 -0.85 -6.75
CA LEU A 263 -15.66 -0.73 -7.32
C LEU A 263 -15.33 -1.96 -8.19
N SER A 264 -16.32 -2.82 -8.47
CA SER A 264 -16.08 -4.05 -9.22
C SER A 264 -15.74 -3.78 -10.67
N LEU A 265 -14.65 -4.40 -11.11
CA LEU A 265 -14.16 -4.33 -12.49
C LEU A 265 -14.44 -5.66 -13.22
N SER A 266 -14.52 -5.61 -14.55
CA SER A 266 -14.64 -6.79 -15.40
C SER A 266 -13.26 -7.29 -15.82
N ASP A 267 -12.97 -8.57 -15.61
CA ASP A 267 -11.74 -9.26 -15.99
C ASP A 267 -11.77 -9.78 -17.46
N ASN A 268 -12.82 -9.52 -18.20
CA ASN A 268 -13.08 -10.11 -19.51
C ASN A 268 -11.99 -9.82 -20.54
N LYS A 269 -11.47 -8.60 -20.61
CA LYS A 269 -10.42 -8.23 -21.56
C LYS A 269 -9.13 -8.99 -21.21
N MET A 270 -8.69 -8.94 -19.96
CA MET A 270 -7.51 -9.67 -19.49
C MET A 270 -7.58 -11.16 -19.80
N ARG A 271 -8.69 -11.84 -19.46
CA ARG A 271 -8.86 -13.26 -19.72
C ARG A 271 -8.83 -13.63 -21.20
N ARG A 272 -9.47 -12.83 -22.06
CA ARG A 272 -9.46 -13.06 -23.52
C ARG A 272 -8.07 -12.90 -24.09
N THR A 273 -7.34 -11.86 -23.66
CA THR A 273 -5.97 -11.60 -24.08
C THR A 273 -5.03 -12.75 -23.72
N LEU A 274 -5.07 -13.18 -22.47
CA LEU A 274 -4.14 -14.20 -21.97
C LEU A 274 -4.59 -15.63 -22.23
N GLY A 275 -5.85 -15.86 -22.59
CA GLY A 275 -6.40 -17.21 -22.75
C GLY A 275 -6.46 -17.99 -21.43
N VAL A 276 -6.57 -17.28 -20.28
CA VAL A 276 -6.57 -17.89 -18.95
C VAL A 276 -7.98 -18.03 -18.38
N ALA A 277 -8.13 -18.97 -17.43
CA ALA A 277 -9.34 -19.08 -16.63
C ALA A 277 -9.53 -17.86 -15.73
N SER A 278 -10.75 -17.66 -15.27
CA SER A 278 -11.06 -16.67 -14.24
C SER A 278 -10.38 -17.02 -12.93
N ILE A 279 -9.95 -15.99 -12.18
CA ILE A 279 -9.43 -16.14 -10.83
C ILE A 279 -10.55 -15.75 -9.85
N SER A 280 -10.96 -16.70 -9.02
CA SER A 280 -11.95 -16.47 -7.97
C SER A 280 -11.33 -15.76 -6.77
N ILE A 281 -12.16 -15.29 -5.87
CA ILE A 281 -11.70 -14.74 -4.57
C ILE A 281 -11.02 -15.83 -3.74
N ASP A 282 -11.55 -17.04 -3.78
CA ASP A 282 -10.96 -18.17 -3.03
C ASP A 282 -9.58 -18.55 -3.59
N ASP A 283 -9.39 -18.51 -4.92
CA ASP A 283 -8.06 -18.70 -5.55
C ASP A 283 -7.07 -17.61 -5.12
N ALA A 284 -7.50 -16.35 -5.11
CA ALA A 284 -6.68 -15.22 -4.70
C ALA A 284 -6.29 -15.30 -3.20
N ILE A 285 -7.21 -15.74 -2.32
CA ILE A 285 -6.91 -15.97 -0.90
C ILE A 285 -5.98 -17.18 -0.72
N ALA A 286 -6.17 -18.25 -1.50
CA ALA A 286 -5.27 -19.40 -1.49
C ALA A 286 -3.84 -19.00 -1.90
N SER A 287 -3.69 -18.21 -2.96
CA SER A 287 -2.41 -17.64 -3.39
C SER A 287 -1.76 -16.77 -2.29
N LEU A 288 -2.52 -15.95 -1.57
CA LEU A 288 -2.01 -15.20 -0.42
C LEU A 288 -1.43 -16.14 0.65
N ARG A 289 -2.10 -17.27 0.94
CA ARG A 289 -1.62 -18.26 1.93
C ARG A 289 -0.36 -18.98 1.48
N GLU A 290 -0.27 -19.37 0.22
CA GLU A 290 0.93 -19.98 -0.36
C GLU A 290 2.14 -19.05 -0.23
N ASN A 291 1.92 -17.74 -0.35
CA ASN A 291 2.93 -16.70 -0.20
C ASN A 291 3.15 -16.21 1.26
N LEU A 292 2.69 -16.97 2.26
CA LEU A 292 2.87 -16.61 3.68
C LEU A 292 4.35 -16.46 4.09
N HIS A 293 5.25 -17.19 3.44
CA HIS A 293 6.69 -17.09 3.67
C HIS A 293 7.23 -15.67 3.38
N LEU A 294 6.61 -14.92 2.46
CA LEU A 294 6.97 -13.54 2.16
C LEU A 294 6.63 -12.58 3.30
N LYS A 295 5.59 -12.86 4.10
CA LYS A 295 5.23 -12.04 5.26
C LYS A 295 6.40 -11.84 6.21
N GLY A 296 7.13 -12.93 6.49
CA GLY A 296 8.32 -12.89 7.35
C GLY A 296 9.46 -12.06 6.74
N LYS A 297 9.69 -12.17 5.43
CA LYS A 297 10.69 -11.37 4.72
C LYS A 297 10.30 -9.89 4.72
N ILE A 298 9.08 -9.56 4.31
CA ILE A 298 8.57 -8.18 4.21
C ILE A 298 8.54 -7.48 5.58
N ASN A 299 8.17 -8.18 6.65
CA ASN A 299 8.15 -7.61 8.01
C ASN A 299 9.55 -7.25 8.55
N ARG A 300 10.61 -7.83 8.01
CA ARG A 300 12.00 -7.48 8.36
C ARG A 300 12.50 -6.25 7.61
N ILE A 301 11.89 -5.95 6.45
CA ILE A 301 12.31 -4.86 5.58
C ILE A 301 11.99 -3.51 6.24
N GLY A 302 12.99 -2.67 6.35
CA GLY A 302 12.85 -1.32 6.89
C GLY A 302 12.53 -1.27 8.38
N LYS A 303 12.74 -2.37 9.10
CA LYS A 303 12.64 -2.39 10.56
C LYS A 303 13.80 -1.58 11.15
N VAL A 304 13.55 -0.30 11.40
CA VAL A 304 14.47 0.52 12.18
C VAL A 304 14.42 0.03 13.62
N ILE A 305 15.51 -0.48 14.14
CA ILE A 305 15.65 -0.67 15.58
C ILE A 305 15.88 0.73 16.16
N PRO A 306 14.90 1.36 16.83
CA PRO A 306 15.11 2.67 17.41
C PRO A 306 16.16 2.56 18.51
N TYR A 307 17.02 3.55 18.60
CA TYR A 307 18.02 3.67 19.67
C TYR A 307 17.39 3.56 21.07
N GLY A 308 16.18 4.05 21.22
CA GLY A 308 15.33 3.87 22.37
C GLY A 308 13.86 3.96 21.98
N LYS A 309 13.11 2.93 22.32
CA LYS A 309 11.64 2.97 22.26
C LYS A 309 11.17 2.88 23.71
N HIS A 310 10.64 3.99 24.21
CA HIS A 310 9.99 3.96 25.52
C HIS A 310 8.71 3.11 25.41
N PHE A 311 8.45 2.37 26.46
CA PHE A 311 7.18 1.70 26.68
C PHE A 311 6.38 2.59 27.65
N VAL A 312 5.17 2.92 27.29
CA VAL A 312 4.23 3.70 28.11
C VAL A 312 2.94 2.90 28.20
N ASP A 313 2.53 2.58 29.42
CA ASP A 313 1.28 1.90 29.69
C ASP A 313 0.27 2.82 30.42
N ASP A 314 -0.90 2.27 30.75
CA ASP A 314 -1.96 3.03 31.43
C ASP A 314 -1.56 3.49 32.83
N THR A 315 -0.63 2.80 33.49
CA THR A 315 -0.08 3.17 34.79
C THR A 315 0.81 4.41 34.68
N ASP A 316 1.63 4.47 33.62
CA ASP A 316 2.47 5.65 33.33
C ASP A 316 1.59 6.87 33.01
N ILE A 317 0.55 6.66 32.17
CA ILE A 317 -0.41 7.72 31.83
C ILE A 317 -1.13 8.23 33.07
N ALA A 318 -1.57 7.34 33.95
CA ALA A 318 -2.23 7.69 35.19
C ALA A 318 -1.32 8.49 36.12
N ALA A 319 -0.05 8.09 36.25
CA ALA A 319 0.94 8.80 37.08
C ALA A 319 1.21 10.21 36.57
N VAL A 320 1.40 10.38 35.25
CA VAL A 320 1.58 11.70 34.63
C VAL A 320 0.33 12.55 34.79
N THR A 321 -0.86 11.99 34.59
CA THR A 321 -2.14 12.67 34.72
C THR A 321 -2.35 13.15 36.19
N SER A 322 -2.01 12.31 37.16
CA SER A 322 -2.07 12.66 38.61
C SER A 322 -1.14 13.82 38.93
N THR A 323 0.08 13.80 38.40
CA THR A 323 1.05 14.90 38.60
C THR A 323 0.55 16.20 37.97
N LEU A 324 0.00 16.16 36.77
CA LEU A 324 -0.56 17.35 36.10
C LEU A 324 -1.78 17.93 36.82
N ARG A 325 -2.54 17.11 37.54
CA ARG A 325 -3.69 17.52 38.35
C ARG A 325 -3.29 17.97 39.75
N SER A 326 -2.04 17.72 40.18
CA SER A 326 -1.52 18.16 41.45
C SER A 326 -1.22 19.67 41.44
N GLY A 327 -1.07 20.27 42.60
CA GLY A 327 -0.70 21.70 42.74
C GLY A 327 0.77 21.98 42.39
N PHE A 328 1.57 20.95 42.00
CA PHE A 328 3.02 21.08 41.81
C PHE A 328 3.43 20.46 40.47
N LEU A 329 3.66 21.30 39.47
CA LEU A 329 4.23 20.88 38.16
C LEU A 329 5.76 20.94 38.14
N THR A 330 6.36 21.68 39.06
CA THR A 330 7.81 21.80 39.24
C THR A 330 8.15 21.67 40.72
N GLN A 331 9.28 21.02 41.01
CA GLN A 331 9.81 20.91 42.42
C GLN A 331 8.82 20.28 43.43
N GLY A 332 7.87 19.48 42.92
CA GLY A 332 6.87 18.80 43.74
C GLY A 332 7.38 17.50 44.37
N PRO A 333 6.51 16.78 45.12
CA PRO A 333 6.89 15.57 45.87
C PRO A 333 7.24 14.36 44.92
N VAL A 334 6.94 14.44 43.65
CA VAL A 334 7.22 13.37 42.66
C VAL A 334 8.73 13.25 42.39
N ILE A 335 9.49 14.36 42.47
CA ILE A 335 10.94 14.33 42.22
C ILE A 335 11.69 13.54 43.31
N PRO A 336 11.52 13.84 44.62
CA PRO A 336 12.14 13.04 45.67
C PRO A 336 11.73 11.55 45.65
N GLU A 337 10.49 11.24 45.30
CA GLU A 337 10.03 9.87 45.18
C GLU A 337 10.72 9.13 43.98
N PHE A 338 10.88 9.82 42.86
CA PHE A 338 11.63 9.30 41.70
C PHE A 338 13.09 9.04 42.05
N GLU A 339 13.77 10.00 42.69
CA GLU A 339 15.16 9.87 43.12
C GLU A 339 15.35 8.71 44.10
N LYS A 340 14.44 8.54 45.06
CA LYS A 340 14.42 7.42 45.98
C LYS A 340 14.31 6.09 45.29
N ARG A 341 13.35 5.94 44.36
CA ARG A 341 13.15 4.70 43.57
C ARG A 341 14.35 4.36 42.71
N ILE A 342 14.97 5.34 42.07
CA ILE A 342 16.19 5.11 41.27
C ILE A 342 17.34 4.65 42.18
N ALA A 343 17.54 5.29 43.36
CA ALA A 343 18.56 4.86 44.31
C ALA A 343 18.32 3.42 44.80
N GLU A 344 17.08 3.07 45.15
CA GLU A 344 16.69 1.69 45.52
C GLU A 344 16.93 0.69 44.42
N TYR A 345 16.51 0.99 43.17
CA TYR A 345 16.66 0.11 42.02
C TYR A 345 18.11 -0.16 41.62
N THR A 346 18.96 0.87 41.70
CA THR A 346 20.39 0.80 41.33
C THR A 346 21.30 0.36 42.45
N GLY A 347 20.80 0.33 43.70
CA GLY A 347 21.63 0.12 44.89
C GLY A 347 22.52 1.32 45.27
N ALA A 348 22.30 2.47 44.64
CA ALA A 348 23.07 3.69 44.91
C ALA A 348 22.60 4.32 46.21
N LYS A 349 23.53 4.98 46.93
CA LYS A 349 23.19 5.68 48.19
C LYS A 349 22.33 6.92 47.97
N TYR A 350 22.49 7.57 46.83
CA TYR A 350 21.75 8.77 46.42
C TYR A 350 21.49 8.76 44.93
N ALA A 351 20.41 9.35 44.48
CA ALA A 351 20.10 9.71 43.10
C ALA A 351 19.66 11.18 43.05
N VAL A 352 19.94 11.85 41.93
CA VAL A 352 19.54 13.24 41.70
C VAL A 352 18.91 13.35 40.32
N ALA A 353 17.70 13.89 40.26
CA ALA A 353 17.00 14.15 39.02
C ALA A 353 17.43 15.50 38.43
N LEU A 354 17.84 15.50 37.15
CA LEU A 354 18.23 16.70 36.42
C LEU A 354 17.31 16.88 35.23
N SER A 355 17.16 18.09 34.72
CA SER A 355 16.34 18.41 33.55
C SER A 355 17.00 17.99 32.26
N SER A 356 18.30 17.80 32.25
CA SER A 356 19.10 17.27 31.13
C SER A 356 20.42 16.73 31.65
N ALA A 357 20.99 15.77 30.95
CA ALA A 357 22.33 15.25 31.20
C ALA A 357 23.30 15.78 30.15
#